data_d1c1a2afe39c5f23c7909c7299ce5b19
#
_entry.id   d1c1a2afe39c5f23c7909c7299ce5b19
#
_cell.length_a   1.000
_cell.length_b   1.000
_cell.length_c   1.000
_cell.angle_alpha   90.00
_cell.angle_beta   90.00
_cell.angle_gamma   90.00
#
_symmetry.space_group_name_H-M   'P 1'
#
loop_
_entity.id
_entity.type
_entity.pdbx_description
1 polymer ?
#
loop_
_entity_poly.entity_id
_entity_poly.type
_entity_poly.pdbx_seq_one_letter_code
_entity_poly.pdbx_strand_id
1 'polypeptide(L)'
;MKLKIIYLTSRNAVLEINDGGIFHTKAPYSLKLNGEDYGTTDKIITGIYNLKPDSEYILSIENNDIQNSITFTTLSESYTLNVKDFGARGDGSNDDTCCIQAAIMACPENGRVYIPEGTYRITSIFLKSNLRLEIGKGAGLKAYTSTENHPIMPGLIQNYDETEEYNLGTWEGNPLTMYSGIIHGINVENVVIYGQGIIDGNANYDNWWKNPKEKGIAWRPRTIFLQQCNNVVIEGITVQNSPSWTVHPYFSKNLKFIGMSIINPKDSPNTDALDVESCCNVDITGVYFSVGDDCIAIKSGKIYMGAKYKTPSKSITIRQCCMRDGHGSVTIGSEMAGGVQDLTVKDCIFLDTDRGLRIKTRRGRGKDAIIDNVVFDHIKMDGVMTPLVVNCFYFCDPDGHTAYVRDKAPLPVDERTPEIKQLIFRNLECKNCHVAAVYIYGLPEKKIEEIILENIFFDYAEDTKSGMPAMMDDLEPVSKMGVFIHNVEKLTMKNVVVKGQVGEDIILRNVDHII
;
A
#
# COMPACT_ATOMS: atom_id res chain seq x y z
N MET A 1 1.83 -29.56 -3.06
CA MET A 1 2.56 -28.34 -2.64
C MET A 1 3.61 -27.98 -3.67
N LYS A 2 3.80 -26.68 -3.98
CA LYS A 2 4.80 -26.18 -4.95
C LYS A 2 5.66 -25.11 -4.29
N LEU A 3 6.99 -25.21 -4.47
CA LEU A 3 7.96 -24.21 -4.04
C LEU A 3 8.42 -23.37 -5.21
N LYS A 4 8.64 -22.09 -4.99
CA LYS A 4 9.18 -21.17 -6.00
C LYS A 4 10.04 -20.11 -5.36
N ILE A 5 11.22 -19.84 -5.91
CA ILE A 5 11.98 -18.63 -5.60
C ILE A 5 11.38 -17.50 -6.44
N ILE A 6 10.81 -16.49 -5.79
CA ILE A 6 10.13 -15.36 -6.43
C ILE A 6 11.00 -14.10 -6.52
N TYR A 7 12.03 -14.04 -5.67
CA TYR A 7 13.03 -12.97 -5.70
C TYR A 7 14.38 -13.49 -5.20
N LEU A 8 15.46 -12.93 -5.71
CA LEU A 8 16.82 -13.36 -5.41
C LEU A 8 17.79 -12.19 -5.51
N THR A 9 18.69 -12.09 -4.54
CA THR A 9 19.85 -11.19 -4.58
C THR A 9 21.16 -11.97 -4.39
N SER A 10 22.25 -11.28 -4.10
CA SER A 10 23.53 -11.91 -3.71
C SER A 10 23.49 -12.48 -2.29
N ARG A 11 22.57 -12.00 -1.43
CA ARG A 11 22.57 -12.29 0.02
C ARG A 11 21.25 -12.81 0.57
N ASN A 12 20.20 -12.80 -0.23
CA ASN A 12 18.90 -13.33 0.18
C ASN A 12 18.14 -13.96 -0.98
N ALA A 13 17.19 -14.82 -0.63
CA ALA A 13 16.19 -15.38 -1.52
C ALA A 13 14.81 -15.26 -0.87
N VAL A 14 13.77 -15.09 -1.67
CA VAL A 14 12.39 -15.13 -1.19
C VAL A 14 11.70 -16.37 -1.74
N LEU A 15 11.29 -17.23 -0.83
CA LEU A 15 10.55 -18.45 -1.11
C LEU A 15 9.05 -18.18 -1.08
N GLU A 16 8.32 -18.68 -2.07
CA GLU A 16 6.87 -18.84 -2.06
C GLU A 16 6.52 -20.32 -1.84
N ILE A 17 5.75 -20.60 -0.78
CA ILE A 17 5.26 -21.94 -0.41
C ILE A 17 3.78 -22.02 -0.79
N ASN A 18 3.46 -22.69 -1.89
CA ASN A 18 2.08 -22.86 -2.31
C ASN A 18 1.52 -24.18 -1.78
N ASP A 19 0.94 -24.13 -0.58
CA ASP A 19 0.24 -25.23 0.08
C ASP A 19 -1.29 -25.04 0.11
N GLY A 20 -1.77 -23.95 -0.52
CA GLY A 20 -3.18 -23.54 -0.53
C GLY A 20 -3.59 -22.71 0.68
N GLY A 21 -2.63 -22.19 1.46
CA GLY A 21 -2.84 -21.10 2.40
C GLY A 21 -2.98 -19.75 1.67
N ILE A 22 -3.30 -18.67 2.40
CA ILE A 22 -3.47 -17.33 1.84
C ILE A 22 -2.26 -16.46 2.19
N PHE A 23 -2.11 -16.05 3.45
CA PHE A 23 -0.95 -15.32 3.98
C PHE A 23 -0.09 -16.24 4.84
N HIS A 24 -0.76 -17.03 5.68
CA HIS A 24 -0.13 -18.10 6.43
C HIS A 24 -0.24 -19.44 5.67
N THR A 25 0.76 -20.28 5.84
CA THR A 25 0.72 -21.67 5.42
C THR A 25 -0.32 -22.45 6.22
N LYS A 26 -0.80 -23.58 5.69
CA LYS A 26 -1.80 -24.43 6.39
C LYS A 26 -1.27 -25.03 7.70
N ALA A 27 0.03 -25.22 7.78
CA ALA A 27 0.75 -25.66 8.97
C ALA A 27 2.18 -25.09 8.94
N PRO A 28 2.85 -24.87 10.08
CA PRO A 28 4.25 -24.47 10.11
C PRO A 28 5.16 -25.50 9.43
N TYR A 29 6.22 -25.02 8.80
CA TYR A 29 7.27 -25.81 8.18
C TYR A 29 8.62 -25.53 8.82
N SER A 30 9.40 -26.58 9.06
CA SER A 30 10.83 -26.47 9.35
C SER A 30 11.60 -26.23 8.05
N LEU A 31 12.58 -25.37 8.11
CA LEU A 31 13.46 -25.00 7.00
C LEU A 31 14.85 -25.54 7.21
N LYS A 32 15.44 -26.16 6.20
CA LYS A 32 16.84 -26.59 6.20
C LYS A 32 17.55 -26.01 4.98
N LEU A 33 18.72 -25.42 5.19
CA LEU A 33 19.56 -24.87 4.14
C LEU A 33 20.83 -25.71 4.01
N ASN A 34 21.04 -26.35 2.86
CA ASN A 34 22.12 -27.34 2.64
C ASN A 34 22.15 -28.47 3.70
N GLY A 35 20.98 -28.87 4.20
CA GLY A 35 20.84 -29.89 5.22
C GLY A 35 20.96 -29.41 6.67
N GLU A 36 21.42 -28.20 6.91
CA GLU A 36 21.49 -27.58 8.24
C GLU A 36 20.19 -26.89 8.61
N ASP A 37 19.83 -26.90 9.89
CA ASP A 37 18.64 -26.24 10.40
C ASP A 37 18.74 -24.73 10.18
N TYR A 38 17.71 -24.15 9.52
CA TYR A 38 17.60 -22.72 9.26
C TYR A 38 16.52 -22.05 10.13
N GLY A 39 15.59 -22.83 10.69
CA GLY A 39 14.48 -22.36 11.50
C GLY A 39 13.11 -22.80 10.99
N THR A 40 12.07 -22.07 11.31
CA THR A 40 10.69 -22.40 10.97
C THR A 40 9.97 -21.23 10.30
N THR A 41 8.93 -21.53 9.51
CA THR A 41 8.03 -20.52 8.95
C THR A 41 6.59 -21.00 8.95
N ASP A 42 5.67 -20.08 9.15
CA ASP A 42 4.23 -20.23 8.94
C ASP A 42 3.70 -19.32 7.83
N LYS A 43 4.62 -18.68 7.06
CA LYS A 43 4.25 -17.71 6.00
C LYS A 43 4.41 -18.30 4.61
N ILE A 44 3.45 -17.99 3.75
CA ILE A 44 3.52 -18.33 2.31
C ILE A 44 4.74 -17.68 1.66
N ILE A 45 5.02 -16.41 1.99
CA ILE A 45 6.18 -15.66 1.48
C ILE A 45 7.21 -15.56 2.59
N THR A 46 8.33 -16.21 2.38
CA THR A 46 9.38 -16.35 3.41
C THR A 46 10.75 -15.93 2.88
N GLY A 47 11.39 -14.96 3.55
CA GLY A 47 12.75 -14.52 3.24
C GLY A 47 13.81 -15.45 3.82
N ILE A 48 14.82 -15.75 3.04
CA ILE A 48 16.02 -16.51 3.42
C ILE A 48 17.22 -15.57 3.31
N TYR A 49 17.92 -15.30 4.39
CA TYR A 49 18.95 -14.25 4.50
C TYR A 49 20.33 -14.80 4.86
N ASN A 50 21.33 -13.94 4.86
CA ASN A 50 22.73 -14.26 5.20
C ASN A 50 23.37 -15.28 4.24
N LEU A 51 22.96 -15.28 2.99
CA LEU A 51 23.54 -16.13 1.95
C LEU A 51 24.89 -15.56 1.48
N LYS A 52 25.70 -16.40 0.84
CA LYS A 52 26.95 -15.98 0.17
C LYS A 52 26.66 -15.69 -1.30
N PRO A 53 27.32 -14.71 -1.92
CA PRO A 53 27.21 -14.49 -3.37
C PRO A 53 27.72 -15.69 -4.18
N ASP A 54 27.25 -15.81 -5.41
CA ASP A 54 27.65 -16.85 -6.39
C ASP A 54 27.67 -18.27 -5.80
N SER A 55 26.69 -18.58 -4.94
CA SER A 55 26.66 -19.84 -4.18
C SER A 55 25.36 -20.59 -4.44
N GLU A 56 25.48 -21.90 -4.67
CA GLU A 56 24.34 -22.80 -4.79
C GLU A 56 23.84 -23.24 -3.42
N TYR A 57 22.50 -23.25 -3.29
CA TYR A 57 21.81 -23.66 -2.08
C TYR A 57 20.68 -24.64 -2.38
N ILE A 58 20.54 -25.64 -1.52
CA ILE A 58 19.38 -26.54 -1.47
C ILE A 58 18.57 -26.13 -0.24
N LEU A 59 17.38 -25.55 -0.46
CA LEU A 59 16.44 -25.20 0.59
C LEU A 59 15.38 -26.30 0.67
N SER A 60 15.32 -26.99 1.79
CA SER A 60 14.30 -28.00 2.08
C SER A 60 13.30 -27.45 3.09
N ILE A 61 12.03 -27.79 2.89
CA ILE A 61 10.98 -27.54 3.87
C ILE A 61 10.33 -28.87 4.27
N GLU A 62 10.01 -29.03 5.53
CA GLU A 62 9.40 -30.23 6.05
C GLU A 62 8.41 -29.94 7.18
N ASN A 63 7.39 -30.79 7.28
CA ASN A 63 6.55 -30.98 8.44
C ASN A 63 6.21 -32.48 8.56
N ASN A 64 5.30 -32.87 9.46
CA ASN A 64 4.98 -34.29 9.71
C ASN A 64 4.55 -35.06 8.46
N ASP A 65 3.94 -34.38 7.47
CA ASP A 65 3.28 -35.00 6.32
C ASP A 65 3.97 -34.72 4.98
N ILE A 66 4.81 -33.71 4.93
CA ILE A 66 5.33 -33.16 3.67
C ILE A 66 6.83 -32.86 3.80
N GLN A 67 7.58 -33.31 2.80
CA GLN A 67 8.96 -32.89 2.56
C GLN A 67 9.11 -32.48 1.11
N ASN A 68 9.71 -31.31 0.88
CA ASN A 68 9.98 -30.79 -0.47
C ASN A 68 11.23 -29.90 -0.45
N SER A 69 11.89 -29.73 -1.60
CA SER A 69 13.10 -28.93 -1.71
C SER A 69 13.16 -28.17 -3.03
N ILE A 70 13.95 -27.09 -3.03
CA ILE A 70 14.25 -26.30 -4.22
C ILE A 70 15.73 -25.91 -4.21
N THR A 71 16.37 -25.97 -5.37
CA THR A 71 17.75 -25.52 -5.57
C THR A 71 17.75 -24.16 -6.24
N PHE A 72 18.64 -23.27 -5.80
CA PHE A 72 18.85 -21.96 -6.42
C PHE A 72 20.31 -21.50 -6.22
N THR A 73 20.76 -20.57 -7.07
CA THR A 73 22.09 -19.95 -7.00
C THR A 73 21.92 -18.45 -6.77
N THR A 74 22.60 -17.90 -5.77
CA THR A 74 22.59 -16.46 -5.46
C THR A 74 23.31 -15.65 -6.56
N LEU A 75 22.95 -14.37 -6.68
CA LEU A 75 23.56 -13.47 -7.65
C LEU A 75 24.99 -13.09 -7.21
N SER A 76 25.77 -12.57 -8.16
CA SER A 76 27.11 -12.01 -7.89
C SER A 76 27.04 -10.70 -7.10
N GLU A 77 28.15 -10.39 -6.43
CA GLU A 77 28.36 -9.14 -5.69
C GLU A 77 29.81 -8.70 -5.87
N SER A 78 30.00 -7.45 -6.30
CA SER A 78 31.36 -6.94 -6.56
C SER A 78 32.07 -6.54 -5.28
N TYR A 79 31.40 -5.87 -4.36
CA TYR A 79 31.98 -5.36 -3.13
C TYR A 79 30.91 -5.11 -2.04
N THR A 80 31.27 -5.24 -0.79
CA THR A 80 30.44 -4.83 0.36
C THR A 80 31.07 -3.62 1.05
N LEU A 81 30.31 -2.54 1.17
CA LEU A 81 30.67 -1.36 1.97
C LEU A 81 29.89 -1.41 3.29
N ASN A 82 30.59 -1.56 4.41
CA ASN A 82 29.99 -1.48 5.74
C ASN A 82 29.95 -0.01 6.16
N VAL A 83 28.78 0.50 6.56
CA VAL A 83 28.64 1.92 6.96
C VAL A 83 29.51 2.30 8.15
N LYS A 84 29.90 1.34 9.00
CA LYS A 84 30.83 1.58 10.11
C LYS A 84 32.24 1.94 9.64
N ASP A 85 32.67 1.46 8.47
CA ASP A 85 33.96 1.83 7.87
C ASP A 85 33.98 3.28 7.37
N PHE A 86 32.79 3.88 7.22
CA PHE A 86 32.59 5.30 6.90
C PHE A 86 32.38 6.17 8.13
N GLY A 87 32.48 5.60 9.33
CA GLY A 87 32.36 6.31 10.60
C GLY A 87 30.98 6.28 11.26
N ALA A 88 30.00 5.56 10.69
CA ALA A 88 28.71 5.39 11.33
C ALA A 88 28.85 4.62 12.64
N ARG A 89 28.25 5.12 13.71
CA ARG A 89 28.39 4.55 15.06
C ARG A 89 27.29 3.54 15.37
N GLY A 90 26.06 3.84 14.98
CA GLY A 90 24.90 2.99 15.29
C GLY A 90 24.64 2.88 16.80
N ASP A 91 24.94 3.93 17.57
CA ASP A 91 24.83 3.98 19.03
C ASP A 91 23.53 4.61 19.55
N GLY A 92 22.64 5.03 18.64
CA GLY A 92 21.37 5.68 18.96
C GLY A 92 21.46 7.14 19.37
N SER A 93 22.66 7.72 19.40
CA SER A 93 22.92 9.09 19.90
C SER A 93 23.49 10.02 18.84
N ASN A 94 24.48 9.53 18.10
CA ASN A 94 25.16 10.32 17.08
C ASN A 94 24.38 10.34 15.77
N ASP A 95 24.56 11.41 15.01
CA ASP A 95 24.03 11.53 13.64
C ASP A 95 24.90 10.71 12.68
N ASP A 96 24.32 9.66 12.14
CA ASP A 96 24.97 8.75 11.19
C ASP A 96 24.61 9.06 9.73
N THR A 97 23.82 10.12 9.47
CA THR A 97 23.32 10.47 8.13
C THR A 97 24.45 10.58 7.10
N CYS A 98 25.43 11.42 7.38
CA CYS A 98 26.54 11.66 6.44
C CYS A 98 27.39 10.41 6.18
N CYS A 99 27.59 9.59 7.20
CA CYS A 99 28.39 8.35 7.08
C CYS A 99 27.67 7.31 6.19
N ILE A 100 26.38 7.12 6.40
CA ILE A 100 25.56 6.23 5.57
C ILE A 100 25.46 6.78 4.13
N GLN A 101 25.25 8.09 3.98
CA GLN A 101 25.18 8.72 2.67
C GLN A 101 26.50 8.59 1.91
N ALA A 102 27.64 8.75 2.57
CA ALA A 102 28.96 8.56 1.98
C ALA A 102 29.17 7.12 1.48
N ALA A 103 28.78 6.13 2.26
CA ALA A 103 28.82 4.72 1.85
C ALA A 103 27.95 4.46 0.61
N ILE A 104 26.74 5.01 0.57
CA ILE A 104 25.84 4.91 -0.58
C ILE A 104 26.48 5.52 -1.83
N MET A 105 27.02 6.73 -1.72
CA MET A 105 27.61 7.42 -2.87
C MET A 105 28.88 6.73 -3.38
N ALA A 106 29.66 6.13 -2.49
CA ALA A 106 30.88 5.39 -2.84
C ALA A 106 30.62 3.97 -3.39
N CYS A 107 29.42 3.42 -3.21
CA CYS A 107 29.11 2.05 -3.58
C CYS A 107 29.24 1.84 -5.10
N PRO A 108 30.08 0.90 -5.57
CA PRO A 108 30.21 0.60 -7.00
C PRO A 108 28.97 -0.12 -7.52
N GLU A 109 28.85 -0.20 -8.83
CA GLU A 109 27.84 -1.03 -9.48
C GLU A 109 28.00 -2.50 -9.05
N ASN A 110 26.88 -3.19 -8.87
CA ASN A 110 26.81 -4.54 -8.30
C ASN A 110 27.40 -4.67 -6.88
N GLY A 111 27.72 -3.56 -6.21
CA GLY A 111 28.11 -3.55 -4.81
C GLY A 111 26.89 -3.55 -3.87
N ARG A 112 27.19 -3.72 -2.59
CA ARG A 112 26.22 -3.69 -1.50
C ARG A 112 26.65 -2.67 -0.44
N VAL A 113 25.74 -1.82 0.03
CA VAL A 113 25.89 -1.08 1.29
C VAL A 113 25.23 -1.90 2.38
N TYR A 114 25.98 -2.22 3.42
CA TYR A 114 25.53 -3.01 4.55
C TYR A 114 25.46 -2.15 5.83
N ILE A 115 24.28 -2.11 6.43
CA ILE A 115 24.03 -1.48 7.72
C ILE A 115 23.92 -2.59 8.76
N PRO A 116 24.97 -2.84 9.56
CA PRO A 116 24.97 -3.89 10.58
C PRO A 116 24.12 -3.51 11.79
N GLU A 117 23.95 -4.45 12.73
CA GLU A 117 23.26 -4.24 13.99
C GLU A 117 23.68 -2.93 14.68
N GLY A 118 22.69 -2.18 15.16
CA GLY A 118 22.84 -0.88 15.83
C GLY A 118 21.63 0.04 15.58
N THR A 119 21.55 1.13 16.34
CA THR A 119 20.55 2.19 16.16
C THR A 119 21.20 3.41 15.54
N TYR A 120 20.91 3.66 14.28
CA TYR A 120 21.48 4.77 13.50
C TYR A 120 20.51 5.94 13.46
N ARG A 121 20.91 7.06 14.05
CA ARG A 121 20.11 8.29 13.97
C ARG A 121 20.34 8.97 12.64
N ILE A 122 19.25 9.26 11.93
CA ILE A 122 19.34 9.82 10.57
C ILE A 122 18.31 10.94 10.37
N THR A 123 18.59 11.83 9.43
CA THR A 123 17.61 12.77 8.86
C THR A 123 17.05 12.19 7.57
N SER A 124 17.62 12.53 6.42
CA SER A 124 17.19 11.99 5.12
C SER A 124 18.36 11.34 4.41
N ILE A 125 18.13 10.13 3.92
CA ILE A 125 19.07 9.39 3.09
C ILE A 125 18.58 9.42 1.65
N PHE A 126 19.39 9.94 0.73
CA PHE A 126 19.10 9.97 -0.69
C PHE A 126 19.68 8.75 -1.40
N LEU A 127 18.82 8.06 -2.11
CA LEU A 127 19.20 6.88 -2.89
C LEU A 127 19.95 7.30 -4.17
N LYS A 128 20.71 6.37 -4.73
CA LYS A 128 21.30 6.48 -6.06
C LYS A 128 20.91 5.27 -6.92
N SER A 129 21.07 5.37 -8.23
CA SER A 129 20.83 4.25 -9.13
C SER A 129 21.85 3.10 -8.93
N ASN A 130 21.43 1.88 -9.27
CA ASN A 130 22.24 0.66 -9.16
C ASN A 130 22.71 0.38 -7.73
N LEU A 131 21.84 0.55 -6.73
CA LEU A 131 22.14 0.42 -5.30
C LEU A 131 21.49 -0.85 -4.72
N ARG A 132 22.24 -1.62 -3.96
CA ARG A 132 21.76 -2.63 -3.03
C ARG A 132 22.02 -2.17 -1.60
N LEU A 133 20.99 -1.81 -0.87
CA LEU A 133 21.06 -1.35 0.53
C LEU A 133 20.47 -2.44 1.43
N GLU A 134 21.33 -3.10 2.19
CA GLU A 134 20.93 -4.09 3.17
C GLU A 134 20.87 -3.48 4.57
N ILE A 135 19.70 -3.56 5.19
CA ILE A 135 19.47 -3.21 6.59
C ILE A 135 19.46 -4.52 7.37
N GLY A 136 20.56 -4.83 8.03
CA GLY A 136 20.79 -6.12 8.68
C GLY A 136 19.85 -6.38 9.86
N LYS A 137 19.80 -7.62 10.30
CA LYS A 137 19.03 -7.98 11.51
C LYS A 137 19.58 -7.20 12.71
N GLY A 138 18.68 -6.59 13.50
CA GLY A 138 19.05 -5.75 14.64
C GLY A 138 19.51 -4.34 14.26
N ALA A 139 19.56 -3.98 12.98
CA ALA A 139 19.80 -2.61 12.53
C ALA A 139 18.50 -1.79 12.54
N GLY A 140 18.55 -0.58 13.09
CA GLY A 140 17.44 0.38 13.09
C GLY A 140 17.90 1.74 12.56
N LEU A 141 17.29 2.19 11.45
CA LEU A 141 17.41 3.57 10.99
C LEU A 141 16.33 4.39 11.67
N LYS A 142 16.69 5.22 12.63
CA LYS A 142 15.75 6.00 13.45
C LYS A 142 15.83 7.49 13.11
N ALA A 143 14.71 8.04 12.61
CA ALA A 143 14.66 9.42 12.17
C ALA A 143 14.80 10.44 13.32
N TYR A 144 15.46 11.56 13.05
CA TYR A 144 15.30 12.77 13.83
C TYR A 144 13.89 13.33 13.62
N THR A 145 13.35 13.98 14.65
CA THR A 145 12.02 14.59 14.62
C THR A 145 12.08 16.12 14.62
N SER A 146 13.26 16.70 14.78
CA SER A 146 13.49 18.14 14.62
C SER A 146 13.38 18.55 13.15
N THR A 147 12.47 19.44 12.84
CA THR A 147 12.21 19.91 11.47
C THR A 147 13.39 20.66 10.86
N GLU A 148 14.27 21.24 11.68
CA GLU A 148 15.44 22.01 11.24
C GLU A 148 16.46 21.16 10.48
N ASN A 149 16.47 19.85 10.75
CA ASN A 149 17.45 18.93 10.18
C ASN A 149 16.97 18.24 8.90
N HIS A 150 15.71 18.43 8.49
CA HIS A 150 15.17 17.79 7.29
C HIS A 150 15.22 18.73 6.09
N PRO A 151 15.77 18.28 4.94
CA PRO A 151 15.69 19.03 3.69
C PRO A 151 14.24 19.32 3.28
N ILE A 152 14.00 20.46 2.65
CA ILE A 152 12.69 20.87 2.15
C ILE A 152 12.63 20.60 0.65
N MET A 153 11.61 19.86 0.21
CA MET A 153 11.32 19.58 -1.18
C MET A 153 10.22 20.54 -1.66
N PRO A 154 10.49 21.43 -2.61
CA PRO A 154 9.47 22.32 -3.16
C PRO A 154 8.41 21.55 -3.92
N GLY A 155 7.17 21.99 -3.84
CA GLY A 155 6.05 21.35 -4.53
C GLY A 155 6.13 21.47 -6.03
N LEU A 156 6.33 22.67 -6.52
CA LEU A 156 6.41 22.98 -7.93
C LEU A 156 7.64 23.81 -8.22
N ILE A 157 8.43 23.38 -9.20
CA ILE A 157 9.57 24.14 -9.74
C ILE A 157 9.35 24.25 -11.24
N GLN A 158 9.40 25.47 -11.76
CA GLN A 158 9.42 25.73 -13.19
C GLN A 158 10.84 26.13 -13.62
N ASN A 159 11.22 25.75 -14.83
CA ASN A 159 12.47 26.24 -15.41
C ASN A 159 12.35 27.73 -15.83
N TYR A 160 13.46 28.33 -16.20
CA TYR A 160 13.53 29.75 -16.48
C TYR A 160 12.61 30.21 -17.63
N ASP A 161 12.41 29.40 -18.63
CA ASP A 161 11.56 29.67 -19.80
C ASP A 161 10.14 29.11 -19.68
N GLU A 162 9.78 28.57 -18.51
CA GLU A 162 8.46 28.05 -18.19
C GLU A 162 7.99 26.89 -19.11
N THR A 163 8.92 26.23 -19.80
CA THR A 163 8.60 25.13 -20.71
C THR A 163 8.48 23.78 -20.01
N GLU A 164 9.16 23.63 -18.88
CA GLU A 164 9.16 22.41 -18.07
C GLU A 164 8.81 22.70 -16.61
N GLU A 165 8.24 21.75 -15.95
CA GLU A 165 8.00 21.85 -14.51
C GLU A 165 8.38 20.54 -13.83
N TYR A 166 8.94 20.66 -12.62
CA TYR A 166 9.27 19.56 -11.74
C TYR A 166 8.47 19.64 -10.46
N ASN A 167 8.02 18.48 -10.01
CA ASN A 167 7.31 18.35 -8.75
C ASN A 167 8.15 17.49 -7.81
N LEU A 168 8.84 18.10 -6.85
CA LEU A 168 9.69 17.40 -5.87
C LEU A 168 8.97 17.13 -4.56
N GLY A 169 7.87 17.83 -4.28
CA GLY A 169 7.06 17.63 -3.07
C GLY A 169 5.60 17.48 -3.42
N THR A 170 4.90 16.66 -2.64
CA THR A 170 3.46 16.44 -2.81
C THR A 170 2.76 16.30 -1.46
N TRP A 171 1.52 16.74 -1.40
CA TRP A 171 0.64 16.52 -0.27
C TRP A 171 -0.81 16.34 -0.75
N GLU A 172 -1.39 15.18 -0.41
CA GLU A 172 -2.75 14.84 -0.78
C GLU A 172 -3.07 15.12 -2.26
N GLY A 173 -2.22 14.61 -3.16
CA GLY A 173 -2.41 14.70 -4.62
C GLY A 173 -2.19 16.09 -5.24
N ASN A 174 -1.62 17.05 -4.50
CA ASN A 174 -1.25 18.37 -5.00
C ASN A 174 0.26 18.58 -4.91
N PRO A 175 0.87 19.37 -5.83
CA PRO A 175 2.29 19.67 -5.82
C PRO A 175 2.60 20.72 -4.76
N LEU A 176 2.76 20.30 -3.52
CA LEU A 176 2.97 21.15 -2.35
C LEU A 176 4.30 20.86 -1.68
N THR A 177 4.92 21.92 -1.11
CA THR A 177 6.19 21.81 -0.38
C THR A 177 6.07 20.87 0.82
N MET A 178 6.99 19.92 0.92
CA MET A 178 7.07 18.95 2.01
C MET A 178 8.52 18.78 2.50
N TYR A 179 8.71 18.24 3.70
CA TYR A 179 10.02 17.73 4.10
C TYR A 179 10.38 16.50 3.27
N SER A 180 11.66 16.32 2.95
CA SER A 180 12.14 15.14 2.23
C SER A 180 11.77 13.84 2.96
N GLY A 181 11.54 12.78 2.22
CA GLY A 181 11.42 11.44 2.80
C GLY A 181 12.64 11.07 3.63
N ILE A 182 12.44 10.26 4.68
CA ILE A 182 13.56 9.73 5.49
C ILE A 182 14.47 8.87 4.62
N ILE A 183 13.89 8.04 3.78
CA ILE A 183 14.57 7.42 2.63
C ILE A 183 13.96 8.03 1.37
N HIS A 184 14.77 8.65 0.55
CA HIS A 184 14.30 9.45 -0.57
C HIS A 184 14.98 9.04 -1.88
N GLY A 185 14.19 8.60 -2.86
CA GLY A 185 14.62 8.33 -4.24
C GLY A 185 14.07 9.39 -5.19
N ILE A 186 14.93 10.00 -5.99
CA ILE A 186 14.55 10.94 -7.06
C ILE A 186 15.16 10.45 -8.36
N ASN A 187 14.33 10.05 -9.31
CA ASN A 187 14.76 9.63 -10.65
C ASN A 187 15.88 8.58 -10.62
N VAL A 188 15.78 7.62 -9.69
CA VAL A 188 16.76 6.53 -9.55
C VAL A 188 16.21 5.24 -10.13
N GLU A 189 17.11 4.36 -10.57
CA GLU A 189 16.76 3.06 -11.13
C GLU A 189 17.62 1.93 -10.56
N ASN A 190 17.07 0.70 -10.63
CA ASN A 190 17.75 -0.52 -10.19
C ASN A 190 18.16 -0.45 -8.71
N VAL A 191 17.22 -0.12 -7.83
CA VAL A 191 17.45 -0.01 -6.39
C VAL A 191 16.81 -1.18 -5.66
N VAL A 192 17.56 -1.79 -4.76
CA VAL A 192 17.07 -2.83 -3.86
C VAL A 192 17.35 -2.42 -2.42
N ILE A 193 16.29 -2.26 -1.62
CA ILE A 193 16.37 -2.08 -0.17
C ILE A 193 15.85 -3.38 0.46
N TYR A 194 16.68 -4.06 1.23
CA TYR A 194 16.30 -5.37 1.74
C TYR A 194 16.90 -5.71 3.10
N GLY A 195 16.46 -6.81 3.67
CA GLY A 195 17.00 -7.34 4.92
C GLY A 195 15.94 -7.49 6.02
N GLN A 196 16.40 -7.58 7.27
CA GLN A 196 15.57 -7.82 8.44
C GLN A 196 15.57 -6.66 9.44
N GLY A 197 16.10 -5.49 9.03
CA GLY A 197 16.18 -4.31 9.87
C GLY A 197 14.91 -3.46 9.83
N ILE A 198 14.98 -2.32 10.53
CA ILE A 198 13.85 -1.42 10.77
C ILE A 198 14.18 -0.03 10.24
N ILE A 199 13.21 0.60 9.57
CA ILE A 199 13.20 2.03 9.31
C ILE A 199 12.10 2.64 10.19
N ASP A 200 12.48 3.46 11.16
CA ASP A 200 11.61 4.06 12.16
C ASP A 200 11.52 5.56 11.94
N GLY A 201 10.34 6.02 11.49
CA GLY A 201 10.03 7.44 11.33
C GLY A 201 9.99 8.22 12.65
N ASN A 202 9.96 7.52 13.80
CA ASN A 202 10.03 8.06 15.15
C ASN A 202 8.92 9.09 15.45
N ALA A 203 7.82 9.04 14.70
CA ALA A 203 6.69 9.94 14.88
C ALA A 203 5.84 9.54 16.08
N ASN A 204 5.33 10.54 16.78
CA ASN A 204 4.37 10.38 17.88
C ASN A 204 3.61 11.71 18.09
N TYR A 205 2.73 11.74 19.10
CA TYR A 205 1.88 12.92 19.42
C TYR A 205 2.64 14.11 20.03
N ASP A 206 3.90 13.96 20.43
CA ASP A 206 4.73 15.07 20.90
C ASP A 206 5.48 15.77 19.75
N ASN A 207 5.47 15.17 18.56
CA ASN A 207 6.19 15.67 17.39
C ASN A 207 5.31 15.73 16.12
N TRP A 208 5.53 14.88 15.14
CA TRP A 208 4.88 14.94 13.84
C TRP A 208 3.35 14.81 13.86
N TRP A 209 2.76 14.16 14.86
CA TRP A 209 1.30 13.96 14.97
C TRP A 209 0.61 14.98 15.86
N LYS A 210 1.35 15.94 16.43
CA LYS A 210 0.78 16.94 17.35
C LYS A 210 -0.30 17.79 16.65
N ASN A 211 -0.01 18.28 15.43
CA ASN A 211 -0.92 19.09 14.61
C ASN A 211 -0.91 18.56 13.17
N PRO A 212 -1.48 17.40 12.90
CA PRO A 212 -1.25 16.68 11.63
C PRO A 212 -1.87 17.34 10.41
N LYS A 213 -2.80 18.28 10.58
CA LYS A 213 -3.47 19.00 9.49
C LYS A 213 -2.94 20.43 9.30
N GLU A 214 -1.97 20.84 10.09
CA GLU A 214 -1.36 22.15 9.99
C GLU A 214 -0.05 22.07 9.18
N LYS A 215 0.02 22.90 8.13
CA LYS A 215 1.27 23.11 7.41
C LYS A 215 2.15 24.05 8.20
N GLY A 216 3.32 23.55 8.66
CA GLY A 216 4.40 24.41 9.15
C GLY A 216 5.11 25.11 7.97
N ILE A 217 6.44 25.10 7.96
CA ILE A 217 7.25 25.57 6.81
C ILE A 217 6.99 24.65 5.60
N ALA A 218 6.87 23.34 5.86
CA ALA A 218 6.59 22.31 4.86
C ALA A 218 5.63 21.27 5.44
N TRP A 219 5.00 20.46 4.59
CA TRP A 219 4.22 19.31 5.01
C TRP A 219 5.11 18.19 5.56
N ARG A 220 4.54 17.35 6.42
CA ARG A 220 5.22 16.21 7.06
C ARG A 220 5.91 15.29 6.04
N PRO A 221 7.09 14.73 6.37
CA PRO A 221 7.79 13.80 5.48
C PRO A 221 7.06 12.46 5.34
N ARG A 222 7.39 11.71 4.30
CA ARG A 222 7.14 10.27 4.18
C ARG A 222 8.29 9.49 4.80
N THR A 223 8.05 8.26 5.27
CA THR A 223 9.21 7.43 5.67
C THR A 223 10.01 7.00 4.46
N ILE A 224 9.36 6.49 3.42
CA ILE A 224 10.02 6.19 2.14
C ILE A 224 9.27 6.91 1.03
N PHE A 225 9.96 7.77 0.28
CA PHE A 225 9.42 8.48 -0.87
C PHE A 225 10.23 8.18 -2.12
N LEU A 226 9.57 7.65 -3.15
CA LEU A 226 10.20 7.21 -4.40
C LEU A 226 9.57 7.96 -5.57
N GLN A 227 10.22 9.03 -6.03
CA GLN A 227 9.72 9.87 -7.09
C GLN A 227 10.39 9.55 -8.42
N GLN A 228 9.57 9.29 -9.47
CA GLN A 228 10.05 8.99 -10.83
C GLN A 228 11.09 7.86 -10.88
N CYS A 229 11.01 6.92 -9.95
CA CYS A 229 11.93 5.79 -9.85
C CYS A 229 11.51 4.64 -10.77
N ASN A 230 12.49 3.83 -11.18
CA ASN A 230 12.27 2.68 -12.04
C ASN A 230 13.00 1.44 -11.50
N ASN A 231 12.33 0.28 -11.52
CA ASN A 231 12.89 -0.98 -11.05
C ASN A 231 13.43 -0.89 -9.61
N VAL A 232 12.50 -0.64 -8.67
CA VAL A 232 12.81 -0.59 -7.23
C VAL A 232 12.16 -1.78 -6.53
N VAL A 233 12.94 -2.43 -5.68
CA VAL A 233 12.48 -3.54 -4.85
C VAL A 233 12.72 -3.21 -3.39
N ILE A 234 11.69 -3.38 -2.56
CA ILE A 234 11.82 -3.30 -1.10
C ILE A 234 11.39 -4.66 -0.53
N GLU A 235 12.27 -5.30 0.23
CA GLU A 235 12.06 -6.68 0.68
C GLU A 235 12.41 -6.86 2.16
N GLY A 236 11.54 -7.52 2.91
CA GLY A 236 11.80 -8.09 4.24
C GLY A 236 11.88 -7.12 5.40
N ILE A 237 12.15 -5.84 5.15
CA ILE A 237 12.32 -4.82 6.21
C ILE A 237 11.00 -4.47 6.91
N THR A 238 11.11 -3.95 8.12
CA THR A 238 10.01 -3.31 8.83
C THR A 238 10.09 -1.79 8.68
N VAL A 239 8.96 -1.15 8.36
CA VAL A 239 8.83 0.32 8.32
C VAL A 239 7.76 0.73 9.34
N GLN A 240 8.08 1.65 10.25
CA GLN A 240 7.19 1.97 11.35
C GLN A 240 7.22 3.44 11.76
N ASN A 241 6.19 3.85 12.55
CA ASN A 241 6.06 5.17 13.18
C ASN A 241 6.28 6.31 12.18
N SER A 242 5.59 6.26 11.06
CA SER A 242 5.75 7.24 9.98
C SER A 242 5.20 8.61 10.37
N PRO A 243 5.87 9.70 9.99
CA PRO A 243 5.33 11.05 10.17
C PRO A 243 4.01 11.31 9.43
N SER A 244 3.81 10.68 8.29
CA SER A 244 2.58 10.70 7.46
C SER A 244 2.51 9.42 6.63
N TRP A 245 2.04 9.43 5.38
CA TRP A 245 2.06 8.25 4.49
C TRP A 245 3.41 7.52 4.56
N THR A 246 3.38 6.21 4.74
CA THR A 246 4.60 5.49 5.14
C THR A 246 5.52 5.20 3.96
N VAL A 247 5.03 4.50 2.95
CA VAL A 247 5.77 4.21 1.71
C VAL A 247 4.99 4.82 0.55
N HIS A 248 5.59 5.79 -0.14
CA HIS A 248 4.92 6.54 -1.18
C HIS A 248 5.72 6.54 -2.48
N PRO A 249 5.53 5.55 -3.37
CA PRO A 249 5.98 5.64 -4.74
C PRO A 249 5.10 6.64 -5.51
N TYR A 250 5.76 7.55 -6.26
CA TYR A 250 5.15 8.67 -6.94
C TYR A 250 5.68 8.78 -8.37
N PHE A 251 4.82 8.69 -9.36
CA PHE A 251 5.19 8.62 -10.80
C PHE A 251 6.30 7.60 -11.10
N SER A 252 6.27 6.45 -10.43
CA SER A 252 7.31 5.41 -10.50
C SER A 252 6.79 4.16 -11.21
N LYS A 253 7.71 3.29 -11.66
CA LYS A 253 7.34 2.09 -12.40
C LYS A 253 8.22 0.88 -12.06
N ASN A 254 7.69 -0.33 -12.34
CA ASN A 254 8.39 -1.59 -12.11
C ASN A 254 8.80 -1.75 -10.64
N LEU A 255 7.82 -1.69 -9.74
CA LEU A 255 8.03 -1.71 -8.30
C LEU A 255 7.66 -3.06 -7.69
N LYS A 256 8.44 -3.52 -6.72
CA LYS A 256 8.11 -4.71 -5.93
C LYS A 256 8.25 -4.44 -4.44
N PHE A 257 7.21 -4.79 -3.70
CA PHE A 257 7.18 -4.76 -2.24
C PHE A 257 6.92 -6.18 -1.76
N ILE A 258 7.92 -6.81 -1.13
CA ILE A 258 7.90 -8.25 -0.87
C ILE A 258 8.19 -8.55 0.59
N GLY A 259 7.32 -9.28 1.27
CA GLY A 259 7.55 -9.81 2.62
C GLY A 259 7.84 -8.77 3.69
N MET A 260 7.50 -7.51 3.44
CA MET A 260 7.69 -6.39 4.37
C MET A 260 6.67 -6.42 5.52
N SER A 261 6.97 -5.65 6.57
CA SER A 261 5.99 -5.25 7.58
C SER A 261 5.91 -3.73 7.65
N ILE A 262 4.69 -3.17 7.56
CA ILE A 262 4.45 -1.73 7.72
C ILE A 262 3.52 -1.55 8.92
N ILE A 263 4.04 -0.91 9.98
CA ILE A 263 3.37 -0.87 11.29
C ILE A 263 3.34 0.55 11.82
N ASN A 264 2.14 1.08 12.00
CA ASN A 264 1.90 2.35 12.69
C ASN A 264 0.81 2.14 13.74
N PRO A 265 0.78 2.94 14.82
CA PRO A 265 -0.32 2.89 15.79
C PRO A 265 -1.68 3.07 15.11
N LYS A 266 -2.68 2.33 15.58
CA LYS A 266 -4.05 2.31 15.04
C LYS A 266 -4.74 3.69 15.01
N ASP A 267 -4.35 4.59 15.89
CA ASP A 267 -4.89 5.94 16.04
C ASP A 267 -3.98 7.03 15.42
N SER A 268 -2.88 6.64 14.78
CA SER A 268 -1.94 7.58 14.18
C SER A 268 -2.50 8.27 12.93
N PRO A 269 -2.35 9.61 12.80
CA PRO A 269 -3.02 10.37 11.75
C PRO A 269 -2.29 10.32 10.40
N ASN A 270 -3.02 10.00 9.33
CA ASN A 270 -2.53 9.95 7.94
C ASN A 270 -1.33 9.01 7.76
N THR A 271 -1.31 7.90 8.49
CA THR A 271 -0.25 6.89 8.39
C THR A 271 -0.67 5.73 7.49
N ASP A 272 -1.21 6.08 6.31
CA ASP A 272 -1.40 5.13 5.22
C ASP A 272 -0.10 4.32 5.03
N ALA A 273 -0.22 2.99 4.84
CA ALA A 273 0.99 2.18 4.78
C ALA A 273 1.69 2.26 3.42
N LEU A 274 0.96 2.12 2.33
CA LEU A 274 1.53 2.14 0.99
C LEU A 274 0.61 2.91 0.03
N ASP A 275 1.07 4.09 -0.37
CA ASP A 275 0.38 5.00 -1.28
C ASP A 275 0.97 4.90 -2.68
N VAL A 276 0.35 4.11 -3.54
CA VAL A 276 0.78 3.94 -4.93
C VAL A 276 0.15 5.06 -5.77
N GLU A 277 0.91 6.12 -6.08
CA GLU A 277 0.38 7.30 -6.78
C GLU A 277 0.98 7.46 -8.18
N SER A 278 0.14 7.41 -9.21
CA SER A 278 0.53 7.53 -10.63
C SER A 278 1.64 6.55 -11.04
N CYS A 279 1.56 5.31 -10.55
CA CYS A 279 2.57 4.27 -10.76
C CYS A 279 2.10 3.17 -11.72
N CYS A 280 3.04 2.49 -12.35
CA CYS A 280 2.76 1.43 -13.31
C CYS A 280 3.60 0.18 -13.03
N ASN A 281 2.99 -1.00 -13.20
CA ASN A 281 3.64 -2.29 -13.00
C ASN A 281 4.16 -2.44 -11.56
N VAL A 282 3.23 -2.62 -10.62
CA VAL A 282 3.51 -2.71 -9.16
C VAL A 282 3.08 -4.07 -8.63
N ASP A 283 3.99 -4.78 -7.98
CA ASP A 283 3.75 -6.08 -7.34
C ASP A 283 3.93 -5.95 -5.81
N ILE A 284 2.86 -6.24 -5.06
CA ILE A 284 2.83 -6.19 -3.60
C ILE A 284 2.52 -7.61 -3.12
N THR A 285 3.51 -8.28 -2.56
CA THR A 285 3.44 -9.72 -2.28
C THR A 285 3.88 -10.04 -0.86
N GLY A 286 3.03 -10.73 -0.08
CA GLY A 286 3.35 -11.21 1.25
C GLY A 286 3.60 -10.14 2.30
N VAL A 287 3.07 -8.94 2.12
CA VAL A 287 3.27 -7.80 3.03
C VAL A 287 2.25 -7.82 4.17
N TYR A 288 2.72 -7.53 5.38
CA TYR A 288 1.88 -7.32 6.55
C TYR A 288 1.70 -5.82 6.81
N PHE A 289 0.43 -5.42 6.98
CA PHE A 289 0.04 -4.04 7.25
C PHE A 289 -0.75 -3.97 8.56
N SER A 290 -0.42 -2.99 9.42
CA SER A 290 -1.21 -2.63 10.59
C SER A 290 -1.00 -1.12 10.85
N VAL A 291 -2.01 -0.30 10.56
CA VAL A 291 -1.84 1.16 10.46
C VAL A 291 -3.06 1.95 10.95
N GLY A 292 -2.91 3.26 11.08
CA GLY A 292 -3.94 4.17 11.55
C GLY A 292 -4.79 4.81 10.45
N ASP A 293 -4.43 4.63 9.15
CA ASP A 293 -5.22 5.08 8.00
C ASP A 293 -5.30 3.95 6.97
N ASP A 294 -5.39 4.18 5.67
CA ASP A 294 -5.54 3.12 4.67
C ASP A 294 -4.30 2.18 4.62
N CYS A 295 -4.50 0.84 4.60
CA CYS A 295 -3.37 -0.10 4.46
C CYS A 295 -2.69 0.01 3.10
N ILE A 296 -3.48 0.04 2.03
CA ILE A 296 -2.99 0.35 0.67
C ILE A 296 -3.92 1.39 0.08
N ALA A 297 -3.37 2.49 -0.42
CA ALA A 297 -4.12 3.51 -1.13
C ALA A 297 -3.58 3.69 -2.56
N ILE A 298 -4.43 3.43 -3.56
CA ILE A 298 -4.09 3.61 -4.97
C ILE A 298 -4.58 4.99 -5.40
N LYS A 299 -3.65 5.83 -5.79
CA LYS A 299 -3.87 7.26 -6.07
C LYS A 299 -3.32 7.66 -7.43
N SER A 300 -3.74 8.80 -7.95
CA SER A 300 -3.24 9.41 -9.19
C SER A 300 -3.48 10.93 -9.22
N GLY A 301 -3.30 11.58 -8.08
CA GLY A 301 -3.40 13.03 -7.93
C GLY A 301 -4.81 13.59 -7.85
N LYS A 302 -4.91 14.85 -7.46
CA LYS A 302 -6.13 15.67 -7.59
C LYS A 302 -6.25 16.23 -9.01
N ILE A 303 -7.33 16.97 -9.27
CA ILE A 303 -7.70 17.38 -10.64
C ILE A 303 -6.59 18.10 -11.42
N TYR A 304 -5.79 18.94 -10.77
CA TYR A 304 -4.66 19.59 -11.43
C TYR A 304 -3.66 18.58 -11.99
N MET A 305 -3.24 17.63 -11.16
CA MET A 305 -2.27 16.60 -11.53
C MET A 305 -2.86 15.63 -12.56
N GLY A 306 -4.10 15.20 -12.37
CA GLY A 306 -4.80 14.30 -13.29
C GLY A 306 -5.01 14.91 -14.67
N ALA A 307 -5.51 16.13 -14.74
CA ALA A 307 -5.76 16.81 -16.01
C ALA A 307 -4.48 17.15 -16.78
N LYS A 308 -3.40 17.47 -16.06
CA LYS A 308 -2.12 17.85 -16.67
C LYS A 308 -1.30 16.65 -17.10
N TYR A 309 -1.07 15.69 -16.19
CA TYR A 309 -0.13 14.59 -16.45
C TYR A 309 -0.80 13.34 -16.99
N LYS A 310 -2.12 13.16 -16.80
CA LYS A 310 -2.93 12.03 -17.31
C LYS A 310 -2.27 10.68 -17.08
N THR A 311 -1.70 10.50 -15.88
CA THR A 311 -0.94 9.31 -15.52
C THR A 311 -1.73 8.48 -14.51
N PRO A 312 -2.43 7.43 -14.95
CA PRO A 312 -3.14 6.53 -14.06
C PRO A 312 -2.17 5.67 -13.24
N SER A 313 -2.63 5.22 -12.07
CA SER A 313 -2.02 4.06 -11.43
C SER A 313 -2.57 2.78 -12.09
N LYS A 314 -1.71 1.94 -12.66
CA LYS A 314 -2.14 0.79 -13.46
C LYS A 314 -1.25 -0.43 -13.36
N SER A 315 -1.82 -1.59 -13.73
CA SER A 315 -1.11 -2.88 -13.74
C SER A 315 -0.55 -3.19 -12.35
N ILE A 316 -1.44 -3.21 -11.34
CA ILE A 316 -1.09 -3.40 -9.94
C ILE A 316 -1.60 -4.77 -9.48
N THR A 317 -0.72 -5.56 -8.89
CA THR A 317 -1.06 -6.85 -8.28
C THR A 317 -0.76 -6.84 -6.80
N ILE A 318 -1.76 -7.14 -5.98
CA ILE A 318 -1.67 -7.28 -4.52
C ILE A 318 -2.04 -8.73 -4.20
N ARG A 319 -1.12 -9.48 -3.58
CA ARG A 319 -1.37 -10.89 -3.29
C ARG A 319 -0.71 -11.37 -2.01
N GLN A 320 -1.34 -12.33 -1.37
CA GLN A 320 -0.82 -13.01 -0.18
C GLN A 320 -0.41 -12.02 0.93
N CYS A 321 -1.18 -10.93 1.05
CA CYS A 321 -1.00 -9.89 2.04
C CYS A 321 -1.98 -10.02 3.20
N CYS A 322 -1.60 -9.47 4.35
CA CYS A 322 -2.47 -9.36 5.52
C CYS A 322 -2.60 -7.88 5.90
N MET A 323 -3.81 -7.35 5.87
CA MET A 323 -4.17 -5.98 6.23
C MET A 323 -4.92 -5.98 7.55
N ARG A 324 -4.51 -5.13 8.48
CA ARG A 324 -5.11 -5.02 9.81
C ARG A 324 -5.27 -3.57 10.25
N ASP A 325 -6.33 -3.29 10.99
CA ASP A 325 -6.66 -2.05 11.69
C ASP A 325 -7.01 -0.84 10.81
N GLY A 326 -6.50 -0.68 9.63
CA GLY A 326 -6.63 0.52 8.80
C GLY A 326 -8.06 0.93 8.44
N HIS A 327 -8.22 2.19 7.98
CA HIS A 327 -9.51 2.72 7.49
C HIS A 327 -9.99 2.03 6.20
N GLY A 328 -9.09 1.45 5.43
CA GLY A 328 -9.39 0.62 4.27
C GLY A 328 -8.27 -0.40 4.03
N SER A 329 -8.62 -1.66 3.77
CA SER A 329 -7.62 -2.67 3.42
C SER A 329 -6.99 -2.35 2.06
N VAL A 330 -7.83 -2.10 1.05
CA VAL A 330 -7.41 -1.56 -0.25
C VAL A 330 -8.34 -0.41 -0.61
N THR A 331 -7.78 0.77 -0.73
CA THR A 331 -8.49 2.00 -1.03
C THR A 331 -8.12 2.52 -2.42
N ILE A 332 -9.09 2.99 -3.19
CA ILE A 332 -8.88 3.78 -4.41
C ILE A 332 -9.31 5.22 -4.12
N GLY A 333 -8.38 6.14 -4.23
CA GLY A 333 -8.63 7.56 -3.97
C GLY A 333 -8.33 7.98 -2.50
N SER A 334 -8.81 9.20 -2.12
CA SER A 334 -9.63 10.14 -2.92
C SER A 334 -8.90 10.85 -4.08
N GLU A 335 -7.59 10.90 -4.07
CA GLU A 335 -6.72 11.50 -5.08
C GLU A 335 -6.57 10.53 -6.27
N MET A 336 -7.58 10.47 -7.15
CA MET A 336 -7.60 9.50 -8.27
C MET A 336 -7.92 10.14 -9.62
N ALA A 337 -7.60 11.43 -9.77
CA ALA A 337 -7.96 12.21 -10.95
C ALA A 337 -7.24 11.79 -12.25
N GLY A 338 -6.11 11.09 -12.17
CA GLY A 338 -5.45 10.46 -13.32
C GLY A 338 -5.96 9.06 -13.67
N GLY A 339 -6.85 8.49 -12.85
CA GLY A 339 -7.43 7.16 -13.05
C GLY A 339 -6.71 6.01 -12.34
N VAL A 340 -7.39 4.88 -12.22
CA VAL A 340 -6.87 3.61 -11.68
C VAL A 340 -7.35 2.46 -12.58
N GLN A 341 -6.43 1.67 -13.12
CA GLN A 341 -6.73 0.64 -14.10
C GLN A 341 -5.96 -0.66 -13.82
N ASP A 342 -6.57 -1.80 -14.13
CA ASP A 342 -5.92 -3.11 -14.03
C ASP A 342 -5.37 -3.39 -12.61
N LEU A 343 -6.22 -3.26 -11.60
CA LEU A 343 -5.91 -3.60 -10.20
C LEU A 343 -6.43 -5.02 -9.88
N THR A 344 -5.54 -5.91 -9.51
CA THR A 344 -5.89 -7.25 -9.03
C THR A 344 -5.47 -7.44 -7.57
N VAL A 345 -6.43 -7.74 -6.71
CA VAL A 345 -6.21 -8.13 -5.31
C VAL A 345 -6.65 -9.57 -5.14
N LYS A 346 -5.74 -10.44 -4.73
CA LYS A 346 -6.05 -11.87 -4.60
C LYS A 346 -5.31 -12.56 -3.45
N ASP A 347 -5.91 -13.61 -2.93
CA ASP A 347 -5.29 -14.42 -1.89
C ASP A 347 -4.84 -13.53 -0.70
N CYS A 348 -5.72 -12.68 -0.16
CA CYS A 348 -5.42 -11.75 0.93
C CYS A 348 -6.33 -11.97 2.15
N ILE A 349 -5.87 -11.52 3.31
CA ILE A 349 -6.61 -11.54 4.58
C ILE A 349 -6.79 -10.10 5.07
N PHE A 350 -8.03 -9.70 5.37
CA PHE A 350 -8.36 -8.39 5.95
C PHE A 350 -8.93 -8.59 7.35
N LEU A 351 -8.38 -7.91 8.34
CA LEU A 351 -8.71 -8.07 9.75
C LEU A 351 -8.99 -6.73 10.41
N ASP A 352 -10.17 -6.58 11.01
CA ASP A 352 -10.52 -5.44 11.85
C ASP A 352 -10.37 -4.07 11.16
N THR A 353 -10.44 -4.00 9.82
CA THR A 353 -10.39 -2.75 9.07
C THR A 353 -11.78 -2.12 8.95
N ASP A 354 -11.85 -0.79 8.80
CA ASP A 354 -13.17 -0.14 8.61
C ASP A 354 -13.82 -0.57 7.30
N ARG A 355 -13.01 -0.75 6.24
CA ARG A 355 -13.49 -1.16 4.90
C ARG A 355 -12.54 -2.19 4.29
N GLY A 356 -13.09 -3.16 3.57
CA GLY A 356 -12.30 -4.10 2.77
C GLY A 356 -11.82 -3.43 1.48
N LEU A 357 -12.68 -3.31 0.46
CA LEU A 357 -12.49 -2.36 -0.64
C LEU A 357 -13.15 -1.03 -0.28
N ARG A 358 -12.44 0.06 -0.56
CA ARG A 358 -12.95 1.42 -0.36
C ARG A 358 -12.66 2.29 -1.58
N ILE A 359 -13.67 2.56 -2.42
CA ILE A 359 -13.55 3.56 -3.50
C ILE A 359 -14.07 4.90 -3.00
N LYS A 360 -13.20 5.92 -3.02
CA LYS A 360 -13.48 7.30 -2.63
C LYS A 360 -13.37 8.20 -3.86
N THR A 361 -14.48 8.53 -4.49
CA THR A 361 -14.51 9.46 -5.63
C THR A 361 -15.68 10.43 -5.52
N ARG A 362 -15.74 11.41 -6.39
CA ARG A 362 -16.80 12.41 -6.44
C ARG A 362 -16.74 13.26 -7.69
N ARG A 363 -17.81 13.99 -7.97
CA ARG A 363 -17.78 15.09 -8.95
C ARG A 363 -16.61 16.02 -8.66
N GLY A 364 -15.94 16.51 -9.69
CA GLY A 364 -14.74 17.35 -9.55
C GLY A 364 -13.42 16.58 -9.59
N ARG A 365 -13.43 15.23 -9.71
CA ARG A 365 -12.19 14.46 -9.91
C ARG A 365 -11.69 14.52 -11.36
N GLY A 366 -12.54 14.81 -12.30
CA GLY A 366 -12.18 14.99 -13.71
C GLY A 366 -12.54 13.80 -14.58
N LYS A 367 -12.62 14.03 -15.89
CA LYS A 367 -12.96 13.00 -16.89
C LYS A 367 -11.88 11.94 -17.07
N ASP A 368 -10.63 12.24 -16.71
CA ASP A 368 -9.51 11.28 -16.74
C ASP A 368 -9.51 10.39 -15.47
N ALA A 369 -10.36 10.68 -14.49
CA ALA A 369 -10.56 9.90 -13.27
C ALA A 369 -11.38 8.62 -13.56
N ILE A 370 -10.80 7.72 -14.33
CA ILE A 370 -11.42 6.46 -14.75
C ILE A 370 -10.94 5.32 -13.87
N ILE A 371 -11.88 4.64 -13.21
CA ILE A 371 -11.60 3.38 -12.50
C ILE A 371 -12.09 2.24 -13.37
N ASP A 372 -11.17 1.34 -13.76
CA ASP A 372 -11.49 0.25 -14.68
C ASP A 372 -10.74 -1.03 -14.34
N ASN A 373 -11.38 -2.19 -14.57
CA ASN A 373 -10.83 -3.51 -14.39
C ASN A 373 -10.21 -3.72 -12.99
N VAL A 374 -11.05 -3.55 -11.95
CA VAL A 374 -10.69 -3.80 -10.54
C VAL A 374 -11.21 -5.17 -10.12
N VAL A 375 -10.31 -6.08 -9.78
CA VAL A 375 -10.63 -7.47 -9.44
C VAL A 375 -10.23 -7.79 -8.01
N PHE A 376 -11.18 -8.31 -7.22
CA PHE A 376 -10.97 -8.89 -5.89
C PHE A 376 -11.34 -10.37 -5.94
N ASP A 377 -10.38 -11.25 -5.66
CA ASP A 377 -10.56 -12.69 -5.81
C ASP A 377 -9.92 -13.46 -4.64
N HIS A 378 -10.67 -14.39 -4.07
CA HIS A 378 -10.21 -15.29 -3.01
C HIS A 378 -9.65 -14.51 -1.79
N ILE A 379 -10.52 -13.72 -1.16
CA ILE A 379 -10.16 -12.89 0.00
C ILE A 379 -10.99 -13.31 1.21
N LYS A 380 -10.32 -13.41 2.36
CA LYS A 380 -10.97 -13.60 3.66
C LYS A 380 -10.96 -12.30 4.44
N MET A 381 -12.13 -11.93 4.94
CA MET A 381 -12.33 -10.75 5.79
C MET A 381 -12.90 -11.19 7.12
N ASP A 382 -12.38 -10.65 8.21
CA ASP A 382 -12.89 -10.91 9.56
C ASP A 382 -12.89 -9.62 10.38
N GLY A 383 -14.03 -9.28 11.00
CA GLY A 383 -14.21 -8.05 11.78
C GLY A 383 -14.25 -6.77 10.94
N VAL A 384 -14.37 -6.86 9.61
CA VAL A 384 -14.41 -5.68 8.73
C VAL A 384 -15.76 -4.99 8.87
N MET A 385 -15.76 -3.67 9.13
CA MET A 385 -17.00 -2.90 9.37
C MET A 385 -17.93 -2.95 8.15
N THR A 386 -17.41 -2.66 6.95
CA THR A 386 -18.13 -2.80 5.67
C THR A 386 -17.20 -3.36 4.60
N PRO A 387 -17.31 -4.63 4.21
CA PRO A 387 -16.45 -5.29 3.23
C PRO A 387 -16.29 -4.58 1.89
N LEU A 388 -17.36 -4.11 1.27
CA LEU A 388 -17.30 -3.49 -0.04
C LEU A 388 -17.99 -2.12 -0.04
N VAL A 389 -17.23 -1.04 -0.27
CA VAL A 389 -17.73 0.34 -0.32
C VAL A 389 -17.30 1.04 -1.61
N VAL A 390 -18.27 1.50 -2.39
CA VAL A 390 -18.06 2.43 -3.51
C VAL A 390 -18.85 3.70 -3.23
N ASN A 391 -18.16 4.82 -3.11
CA ASN A 391 -18.76 6.11 -2.77
C ASN A 391 -18.37 7.18 -3.78
N CYS A 392 -19.33 7.61 -4.61
CA CYS A 392 -19.16 8.68 -5.60
C CYS A 392 -19.60 10.06 -5.07
N PHE A 393 -19.70 10.23 -3.75
CA PHE A 393 -20.10 11.49 -3.08
C PHE A 393 -19.17 11.78 -1.88
N TYR A 394 -17.90 11.46 -2.00
CA TYR A 394 -16.93 11.58 -0.90
C TYR A 394 -16.69 13.02 -0.48
N PHE A 395 -16.79 13.33 0.83
CA PHE A 395 -16.87 14.69 1.34
C PHE A 395 -15.62 15.27 2.02
N CYS A 396 -14.53 14.52 2.19
CA CYS A 396 -13.42 14.97 3.05
C CYS A 396 -12.61 16.19 2.57
N ASP A 397 -12.74 16.61 1.33
CA ASP A 397 -12.12 17.85 0.86
C ASP A 397 -12.97 19.08 1.27
N PRO A 398 -12.40 20.30 1.30
CA PRO A 398 -13.12 21.52 1.69
C PRO A 398 -14.41 21.79 0.89
N ASP A 399 -14.44 21.38 -0.37
CA ASP A 399 -15.61 21.51 -1.27
C ASP A 399 -16.54 20.28 -1.25
N GLY A 400 -16.22 19.25 -0.46
CA GLY A 400 -16.97 17.99 -0.40
C GLY A 400 -18.41 18.12 0.08
N HIS A 401 -18.70 19.10 0.93
CA HIS A 401 -20.05 19.39 1.43
C HIS A 401 -20.83 20.39 0.57
N THR A 402 -20.28 20.83 -0.55
CA THR A 402 -20.99 21.75 -1.47
C THR A 402 -22.19 21.05 -2.14
N ALA A 403 -23.18 21.84 -2.55
CA ALA A 403 -24.33 21.32 -3.30
C ALA A 403 -23.90 20.53 -4.55
N TYR A 404 -22.83 20.95 -5.23
CA TYR A 404 -22.29 20.24 -6.40
C TYR A 404 -21.87 18.80 -6.10
N VAL A 405 -21.26 18.55 -4.95
CA VAL A 405 -20.81 17.20 -4.58
C VAL A 405 -21.93 16.39 -3.93
N ARG A 406 -22.71 16.99 -2.99
CA ARG A 406 -23.69 16.26 -2.19
C ARG A 406 -25.03 15.98 -2.89
N ASP A 407 -25.38 16.73 -3.95
CA ASP A 407 -26.64 16.57 -4.66
C ASP A 407 -26.75 15.15 -5.26
N LYS A 408 -27.86 14.47 -4.96
CA LYS A 408 -28.16 13.12 -5.46
C LYS A 408 -28.94 13.13 -6.78
N ALA A 409 -29.37 14.31 -7.25
CA ALA A 409 -29.98 14.46 -8.57
C ALA A 409 -28.93 14.41 -9.68
N PRO A 410 -29.31 13.95 -10.91
CA PRO A 410 -28.38 13.93 -12.03
C PRO A 410 -27.98 15.35 -12.45
N LEU A 411 -26.69 15.57 -12.65
CA LEU A 411 -26.12 16.78 -13.20
C LEU A 411 -25.61 16.54 -14.62
N PRO A 412 -25.35 17.59 -15.42
CA PRO A 412 -24.70 17.42 -16.72
C PRO A 412 -23.33 16.73 -16.59
N VAL A 413 -23.08 15.76 -17.45
CA VAL A 413 -21.73 15.16 -17.58
C VAL A 413 -20.80 16.17 -18.23
N ASP A 414 -19.70 16.49 -17.57
CA ASP A 414 -18.72 17.47 -18.02
C ASP A 414 -17.27 17.00 -17.78
N GLU A 415 -16.29 17.87 -18.04
CA GLU A 415 -14.86 17.62 -17.85
C GLU A 415 -14.45 17.27 -16.40
N ARG A 416 -15.33 17.41 -15.44
CA ARG A 416 -15.10 17.14 -14.01
C ARG A 416 -15.77 15.85 -13.52
N THR A 417 -16.51 15.15 -14.39
CA THR A 417 -17.26 13.95 -14.05
C THR A 417 -16.36 12.71 -14.10
N PRO A 418 -16.13 12.00 -12.98
CA PRO A 418 -15.38 10.74 -12.97
C PRO A 418 -16.20 9.58 -13.51
N GLU A 419 -15.53 8.50 -13.85
CA GLU A 419 -16.13 7.29 -14.40
C GLU A 419 -15.66 6.03 -13.66
N ILE A 420 -16.58 5.11 -13.36
CA ILE A 420 -16.28 3.77 -12.87
C ILE A 420 -16.84 2.77 -13.88
N LYS A 421 -15.95 1.96 -14.46
CA LYS A 421 -16.32 0.98 -15.48
C LYS A 421 -16.57 -0.38 -14.86
N GLN A 422 -15.57 -1.20 -14.65
CA GLN A 422 -15.77 -2.58 -14.24
C GLN A 422 -15.16 -2.88 -12.87
N LEU A 423 -15.99 -3.45 -11.98
CA LEU A 423 -15.62 -3.94 -10.66
C LEU A 423 -16.01 -5.42 -10.53
N ILE A 424 -15.07 -6.29 -10.20
CA ILE A 424 -15.28 -7.73 -10.11
C ILE A 424 -14.91 -8.22 -8.70
N PHE A 425 -15.86 -8.84 -8.02
CA PHE A 425 -15.70 -9.41 -6.69
C PHE A 425 -16.11 -10.87 -6.73
N ARG A 426 -15.19 -11.78 -6.41
CA ARG A 426 -15.48 -13.20 -6.44
C ARG A 426 -14.73 -13.98 -5.38
N ASN A 427 -15.35 -15.07 -4.93
CA ASN A 427 -14.76 -15.99 -3.95
C ASN A 427 -14.38 -15.27 -2.64
N LEU A 428 -15.27 -14.44 -2.10
CA LEU A 428 -15.04 -13.71 -0.86
C LEU A 428 -15.76 -14.38 0.31
N GLU A 429 -15.05 -14.52 1.43
CA GLU A 429 -15.58 -14.94 2.71
C GLU A 429 -15.45 -13.81 3.72
N CYS A 430 -16.58 -13.18 4.10
CA CYS A 430 -16.63 -12.02 4.97
C CYS A 430 -17.37 -12.39 6.26
N LYS A 431 -16.62 -12.54 7.35
CA LYS A 431 -17.15 -12.91 8.67
C LYS A 431 -17.12 -11.74 9.64
N ASN A 432 -18.00 -11.80 10.62
CA ASN A 432 -18.06 -10.83 11.70
C ASN A 432 -18.14 -9.37 11.20
N CYS A 433 -18.88 -9.13 10.10
CA CYS A 433 -19.15 -7.77 9.61
C CYS A 433 -19.98 -6.98 10.64
N HIS A 434 -20.00 -5.66 10.55
CA HIS A 434 -20.69 -4.83 11.54
C HIS A 434 -21.76 -3.92 10.94
N VAL A 435 -21.38 -3.08 9.97
CA VAL A 435 -22.22 -1.97 9.47
C VAL A 435 -23.07 -2.42 8.29
N ALA A 436 -22.44 -2.83 7.18
CA ALA A 436 -23.12 -3.31 5.99
C ALA A 436 -22.29 -4.38 5.29
N ALA A 437 -22.90 -5.28 4.54
CA ALA A 437 -22.21 -6.23 3.68
C ALA A 437 -21.59 -5.54 2.47
N VAL A 438 -22.41 -4.77 1.74
CA VAL A 438 -22.03 -3.99 0.56
C VAL A 438 -22.74 -2.65 0.60
N TYR A 439 -22.00 -1.57 0.34
CA TYR A 439 -22.56 -0.24 0.16
C TYR A 439 -21.98 0.42 -1.08
N ILE A 440 -22.75 0.45 -2.16
CA ILE A 440 -22.33 1.00 -3.46
C ILE A 440 -23.26 2.11 -3.86
N TYR A 441 -22.71 3.31 -4.09
CA TYR A 441 -23.47 4.48 -4.52
C TYR A 441 -22.73 5.19 -5.66
N GLY A 442 -23.13 4.90 -6.91
CA GLY A 442 -22.65 5.54 -8.14
C GLY A 442 -23.22 6.94 -8.36
N LEU A 443 -22.72 7.68 -9.33
CA LEU A 443 -23.31 8.93 -9.79
C LEU A 443 -24.58 8.65 -10.62
N PRO A 444 -25.65 9.43 -10.48
CA PRO A 444 -26.85 9.22 -11.27
C PRO A 444 -26.69 9.59 -12.75
N GLU A 445 -25.85 10.58 -13.07
CA GLU A 445 -25.55 11.02 -14.44
C GLU A 445 -24.48 10.19 -15.15
N LYS A 446 -23.65 9.47 -14.38
CA LYS A 446 -22.61 8.58 -14.91
C LYS A 446 -22.58 7.34 -14.01
N LYS A 447 -23.49 6.41 -14.26
CA LYS A 447 -23.63 5.18 -13.49
C LYS A 447 -22.35 4.34 -13.56
N ILE A 448 -22.14 3.47 -12.60
CA ILE A 448 -21.09 2.43 -12.68
C ILE A 448 -21.49 1.47 -13.80
N GLU A 449 -20.60 1.26 -14.79
CA GLU A 449 -20.95 0.48 -15.98
C GLU A 449 -21.24 -0.99 -15.65
N GLU A 450 -20.35 -1.67 -14.90
CA GLU A 450 -20.53 -3.08 -14.57
C GLU A 450 -20.00 -3.44 -13.18
N ILE A 451 -20.82 -4.19 -12.43
CA ILE A 451 -20.42 -4.84 -11.17
C ILE A 451 -20.73 -6.33 -11.27
N ILE A 452 -19.75 -7.15 -10.91
CA ILE A 452 -19.88 -8.60 -10.82
C ILE A 452 -19.62 -9.05 -9.37
N LEU A 453 -20.62 -9.68 -8.75
CA LEU A 453 -20.56 -10.30 -7.42
C LEU A 453 -20.77 -11.81 -7.60
N GLU A 454 -19.73 -12.63 -7.34
CA GLU A 454 -19.82 -14.08 -7.57
C GLU A 454 -19.21 -14.87 -6.40
N ASN A 455 -19.96 -15.84 -5.87
CA ASN A 455 -19.50 -16.72 -4.79
C ASN A 455 -19.06 -15.93 -3.55
N ILE A 456 -19.92 -15.12 -2.97
CA ILE A 456 -19.61 -14.26 -1.84
C ILE A 456 -20.50 -14.63 -0.65
N PHE A 457 -19.89 -14.76 0.51
CA PHE A 457 -20.57 -15.00 1.77
C PHE A 457 -20.31 -13.88 2.76
N PHE A 458 -21.36 -13.37 3.39
CA PHE A 458 -21.32 -12.39 4.46
C PHE A 458 -22.07 -12.89 5.68
N ASP A 459 -21.48 -12.71 6.87
CA ASP A 459 -22.18 -12.78 8.15
C ASP A 459 -21.77 -11.63 9.07
N TYR A 460 -22.47 -11.48 10.19
CA TYR A 460 -22.27 -10.37 11.11
C TYR A 460 -21.86 -10.88 12.49
N ALA A 461 -21.06 -10.07 13.18
CA ALA A 461 -20.72 -10.29 14.57
C ALA A 461 -21.98 -10.30 15.45
N GLU A 462 -21.92 -11.02 16.57
CA GLU A 462 -23.00 -10.98 17.57
C GLU A 462 -23.17 -9.57 18.14
N ASP A 463 -22.06 -8.99 18.61
CA ASP A 463 -21.97 -7.63 19.14
C ASP A 463 -21.56 -6.64 18.03
N THR A 464 -22.50 -6.30 17.15
CA THR A 464 -22.22 -5.37 16.06
C THR A 464 -22.08 -3.93 16.50
N LYS A 465 -21.16 -3.23 15.85
CA LYS A 465 -21.03 -1.78 15.97
C LYS A 465 -21.91 -1.11 14.90
N SER A 466 -22.66 -0.09 15.31
CA SER A 466 -23.34 0.80 14.37
C SER A 466 -22.35 1.80 13.79
N GLY A 467 -22.52 2.21 12.53
CA GLY A 467 -21.66 3.19 11.89
C GLY A 467 -22.18 3.68 10.56
N MET A 468 -21.52 4.69 10.01
CA MET A 468 -21.81 5.21 8.66
C MET A 468 -21.29 4.23 7.62
N PRO A 469 -22.15 3.77 6.68
CA PRO A 469 -21.71 2.83 5.65
C PRO A 469 -20.69 3.45 4.66
N ALA A 470 -20.75 4.77 4.46
CA ALA A 470 -19.83 5.52 3.60
C ALA A 470 -19.60 6.94 4.14
N MET A 471 -18.52 7.60 3.73
CA MET A 471 -18.23 9.01 4.07
C MET A 471 -18.88 9.94 3.03
N MET A 472 -20.18 10.15 3.15
CA MET A 472 -20.97 11.06 2.32
C MET A 472 -22.09 11.71 3.17
N ASP A 473 -22.58 12.86 2.73
CA ASP A 473 -23.66 13.57 3.41
C ASP A 473 -25.01 12.83 3.29
N ASP A 474 -25.91 13.15 4.19
CA ASP A 474 -27.29 12.67 4.22
C ASP A 474 -27.42 11.14 4.43
N LEU A 475 -26.53 10.56 5.23
CA LEU A 475 -26.62 9.16 5.69
C LEU A 475 -26.96 9.09 7.18
N GLU A 476 -27.60 8.00 7.54
CA GLU A 476 -27.81 7.62 8.94
C GLU A 476 -26.92 6.42 9.30
N PRO A 477 -26.47 6.31 10.55
CA PRO A 477 -25.77 5.14 11.03
C PRO A 477 -26.62 3.88 10.89
N VAL A 478 -26.01 2.80 10.38
CA VAL A 478 -26.67 1.50 10.23
C VAL A 478 -25.89 0.40 10.94
N SER A 479 -26.54 -0.73 11.16
CA SER A 479 -25.94 -1.95 11.68
C SER A 479 -26.56 -3.14 11.00
N LYS A 480 -25.75 -4.12 10.63
CA LYS A 480 -26.20 -5.34 9.93
C LYS A 480 -27.01 -5.07 8.65
N MET A 481 -26.68 -4.01 7.92
CA MET A 481 -27.32 -3.73 6.62
C MET A 481 -26.87 -4.77 5.60
N GLY A 482 -27.81 -5.29 4.79
CA GLY A 482 -27.50 -6.22 3.70
C GLY A 482 -26.69 -5.58 2.56
N VAL A 483 -26.99 -5.98 1.33
CA VAL A 483 -26.40 -5.43 0.11
C VAL A 483 -27.20 -4.21 -0.33
N PHE A 484 -26.55 -3.05 -0.43
CA PHE A 484 -27.12 -1.83 -0.99
C PHE A 484 -26.35 -1.40 -2.23
N ILE A 485 -27.05 -1.29 -3.38
CA ILE A 485 -26.45 -0.90 -4.66
C ILE A 485 -27.34 0.13 -5.35
N HIS A 486 -26.76 1.29 -5.69
CA HIS A 486 -27.46 2.40 -6.32
C HIS A 486 -26.66 3.00 -7.48
N ASN A 487 -27.33 3.30 -8.60
CA ASN A 487 -26.79 3.90 -9.83
C ASN A 487 -25.74 3.00 -10.53
N VAL A 488 -26.18 1.85 -11.02
CA VAL A 488 -25.35 0.87 -11.75
C VAL A 488 -26.07 0.52 -13.07
N GLU A 489 -25.33 0.46 -14.18
CA GLU A 489 -25.90 0.04 -15.47
C GLU A 489 -26.11 -1.47 -15.49
N LYS A 490 -25.07 -2.25 -15.20
CA LYS A 490 -25.13 -3.70 -15.24
C LYS A 490 -24.62 -4.33 -13.94
N LEU A 491 -25.46 -5.15 -13.31
CA LEU A 491 -25.17 -5.90 -12.09
C LEU A 491 -25.32 -7.39 -12.35
N THR A 492 -24.24 -8.15 -12.20
CA THR A 492 -24.28 -9.61 -12.18
C THR A 492 -24.15 -10.10 -10.74
N MET A 493 -25.12 -10.88 -10.27
CA MET A 493 -25.10 -11.47 -8.93
C MET A 493 -25.30 -12.99 -9.01
N LYS A 494 -24.28 -13.76 -8.62
CA LYS A 494 -24.33 -15.20 -8.63
C LYS A 494 -23.80 -15.76 -7.32
N ASN A 495 -24.63 -16.55 -6.63
CA ASN A 495 -24.27 -17.18 -5.36
C ASN A 495 -23.74 -16.16 -4.32
N VAL A 496 -24.50 -15.09 -4.09
CA VAL A 496 -24.24 -14.09 -3.02
C VAL A 496 -25.15 -14.39 -1.85
N VAL A 497 -24.59 -14.65 -0.70
CA VAL A 497 -25.31 -15.05 0.51
C VAL A 497 -25.01 -14.06 1.63
N VAL A 498 -26.04 -13.49 2.23
CA VAL A 498 -25.96 -12.65 3.43
C VAL A 498 -26.72 -13.36 4.55
N LYS A 499 -26.11 -13.47 5.74
CA LYS A 499 -26.74 -14.07 6.92
C LYS A 499 -26.69 -13.14 8.11
N GLY A 500 -27.80 -13.01 8.82
CA GLY A 500 -27.90 -12.26 10.06
C GLY A 500 -28.08 -10.76 9.88
N GLN A 501 -28.40 -10.29 8.69
CA GLN A 501 -28.75 -8.88 8.40
C GLN A 501 -30.07 -8.46 9.09
N VAL A 502 -30.23 -7.16 9.23
CA VAL A 502 -31.47 -6.53 9.69
C VAL A 502 -32.15 -5.83 8.51
N GLY A 503 -33.41 -6.14 8.26
CA GLY A 503 -34.17 -5.61 7.12
C GLY A 503 -33.98 -6.44 5.84
N GLU A 504 -34.02 -5.79 4.69
CA GLU A 504 -33.91 -6.44 3.38
C GLU A 504 -32.50 -6.96 3.13
N ASP A 505 -32.38 -8.15 2.55
CA ASP A 505 -31.10 -8.76 2.19
C ASP A 505 -30.39 -7.96 1.11
N ILE A 506 -31.15 -7.51 0.10
CA ILE A 506 -30.66 -6.84 -1.10
C ILE A 506 -31.57 -5.67 -1.44
N ILE A 507 -31.01 -4.46 -1.45
CA ILE A 507 -31.69 -3.22 -1.85
C ILE A 507 -31.01 -2.71 -3.11
N LEU A 508 -31.73 -2.74 -4.22
CA LEU A 508 -31.26 -2.25 -5.52
C LEU A 508 -32.06 -1.01 -5.93
N ARG A 509 -31.39 0.06 -6.29
CA ARG A 509 -32.01 1.30 -6.76
C ARG A 509 -31.35 1.80 -8.05
N ASN A 510 -32.13 2.16 -9.04
CA ASN A 510 -31.64 2.70 -10.33
C ASN A 510 -30.53 1.80 -10.96
N VAL A 511 -30.79 0.48 -10.99
CA VAL A 511 -29.97 -0.55 -11.67
C VAL A 511 -30.68 -0.95 -12.95
N ASP A 512 -30.04 -0.78 -14.13
CA ASP A 512 -30.71 -0.96 -15.41
C ASP A 512 -30.82 -2.44 -15.81
N HIS A 513 -29.78 -3.23 -15.62
CA HIS A 513 -29.75 -4.65 -15.98
C HIS A 513 -29.24 -5.50 -14.83
N ILE A 514 -30.01 -6.53 -14.45
CA ILE A 514 -29.65 -7.49 -13.39
C ILE A 514 -29.58 -8.88 -14.04
N ILE A 515 -28.46 -9.59 -13.83
CA ILE A 515 -28.18 -10.92 -14.40
C ILE A 515 -27.90 -11.92 -13.28
#